data_4e18ac2991a811287ea3ea4a4cf269b1
#
_entry.id   4e18ac2991a811287ea3ea4a4cf269b1
#
_cell.length_a   1.000
_cell.length_b   1.000
_cell.length_c   1.000
_cell.angle_alpha   90.00
_cell.angle_beta   90.00
_cell.angle_gamma   90.00
#
_symmetry.space_group_name_H-M   'P 1'
#
loop_
_entity.id
_entity.type
_entity.pdbx_description
1 polymer ?
#
loop_
_entity_poly.entity_id
_entity_poly.type
_entity_poly.pdbx_seq_one_letter_code
_entity_poly.pdbx_strand_id
1 'polypeptide(L)'
;LPILFLVMLPGLVFGDLSENTGALTSNTVISENIRASNQAIVEVLQESHDALLAKINAEIARLPEGDTASISDPYASSIIVNANQLIAQFCASQDDYKNINISKLKSLIRENEDGLFSYDVTSETATVEVPAEEENAPPRKVTFTRHTYTVSYAGDAYFADHVFHLTDKQKKTADSYVEN
;
A
#
# COMPACT_ATOMS: atom_id res chain seq x y z
N LEU A 1 10.63 -15.33 -13.40
CA LEU A 1 11.81 -15.15 -12.52
C LEU A 1 11.39 -14.19 -11.41
N PRO A 2 11.38 -14.60 -10.13
CA PRO A 2 11.10 -13.67 -9.04
C PRO A 2 12.31 -12.74 -8.90
N ILE A 3 12.06 -11.43 -9.05
CA ILE A 3 13.05 -10.40 -8.77
C ILE A 3 13.10 -10.25 -7.26
N LEU A 4 14.18 -10.71 -6.66
CA LEU A 4 14.49 -10.54 -5.25
C LEU A 4 14.89 -9.07 -5.02
N PHE A 5 13.96 -8.24 -4.56
CA PHE A 5 14.29 -6.90 -4.09
C PHE A 5 14.98 -7.01 -2.72
N LEU A 6 16.30 -6.89 -2.76
CA LEU A 6 17.11 -6.68 -1.56
C LEU A 6 16.91 -5.22 -1.11
N VAL A 7 15.94 -5.00 -0.23
CA VAL A 7 15.81 -3.71 0.45
C VAL A 7 16.97 -3.59 1.42
N MET A 8 17.96 -2.75 1.09
CA MET A 8 18.98 -2.33 2.05
C MET A 8 18.28 -1.51 3.13
N LEU A 9 18.08 -2.13 4.29
CA LEU A 9 17.69 -1.43 5.51
C LEU A 9 18.82 -0.49 5.93
N PRO A 10 18.60 0.81 6.13
CA PRO A 10 19.53 1.62 6.92
C PRO A 10 19.58 1.00 8.31
N GLY A 11 20.79 0.66 8.77
CA GLY A 11 20.98 0.03 10.06
C GLY A 11 20.33 0.85 11.17
N LEU A 12 19.33 0.27 11.81
CA LEU A 12 18.83 0.75 13.09
C LEU A 12 19.95 0.51 14.11
N VAL A 13 20.71 1.55 14.39
CA VAL A 13 21.64 1.61 15.51
C VAL A 13 20.79 1.79 16.75
N PHE A 14 20.31 0.70 17.32
CA PHE A 14 19.90 0.71 18.72
C PHE A 14 21.18 0.90 19.54
N GLY A 15 21.19 2.00 20.32
CA GLY A 15 22.33 2.45 21.07
C GLY A 15 23.11 1.34 21.79
N ASP A 16 24.40 1.56 21.82
CA ASP A 16 25.44 0.80 22.45
C ASP A 16 25.03 0.23 23.82
N LEU A 17 24.74 -1.08 23.86
CA LEU A 17 24.65 -1.87 25.08
C LEU A 17 25.77 -2.91 25.03
N SER A 18 26.97 -2.45 25.38
CA SER A 18 28.07 -3.36 25.68
C SER A 18 27.76 -4.13 26.96
N GLU A 19 28.07 -5.43 26.91
CA GLU A 19 28.18 -6.43 27.97
C GLU A 19 26.91 -7.23 28.31
N ASN A 20 26.59 -8.24 27.48
CA ASN A 20 26.35 -9.61 27.95
C ASN A 20 26.01 -10.54 26.78
N THR A 21 26.46 -11.78 26.77
CA THR A 21 26.12 -12.78 25.74
C THR A 21 24.63 -13.05 25.58
N GLY A 22 23.80 -12.66 26.57
CA GLY A 22 22.36 -12.65 26.47
C GLY A 22 21.78 -11.51 25.61
N ALA A 23 22.50 -10.39 25.45
CA ALA A 23 22.04 -9.24 24.69
C ALA A 23 22.13 -9.48 23.16
N LEU A 24 23.11 -10.22 22.69
CA LEU A 24 23.27 -10.58 21.26
C LEU A 24 22.10 -11.44 20.76
N THR A 25 21.64 -12.40 21.57
CA THR A 25 20.50 -13.24 21.22
C THR A 25 19.20 -12.42 21.18
N SER A 26 19.05 -11.48 22.12
CA SER A 26 17.89 -10.59 22.17
C SER A 26 17.82 -9.65 20.94
N ASN A 27 18.95 -9.04 20.56
CA ASN A 27 19.01 -8.15 19.39
C ASN A 27 18.76 -8.87 18.08
N THR A 28 19.24 -10.11 17.93
CA THR A 28 18.98 -10.94 16.75
C THR A 28 17.48 -11.26 16.64
N VAL A 29 16.83 -11.65 17.73
CA VAL A 29 15.38 -11.93 17.75
C VAL A 29 14.55 -10.69 17.43
N ILE A 30 14.91 -9.53 17.96
CA ILE A 30 14.23 -8.26 17.65
C ILE A 30 14.37 -7.92 16.16
N SER A 31 15.59 -8.04 15.60
CA SER A 31 15.82 -7.77 14.18
C SER A 31 15.06 -8.73 13.26
N GLU A 32 14.97 -10.01 13.63
CA GLU A 32 14.20 -10.99 12.89
C GLU A 32 12.69 -10.71 12.96
N ASN A 33 12.18 -10.30 14.11
CA ASN A 33 10.78 -9.91 14.29
C ASN A 33 10.42 -8.68 13.47
N ILE A 34 11.29 -7.66 13.45
CA ILE A 34 11.09 -6.46 12.63
C ILE A 34 11.06 -6.82 11.15
N ARG A 35 12.00 -7.65 10.68
CA ARG A 35 12.03 -8.11 9.28
C ARG A 35 10.77 -8.89 8.91
N ALA A 36 10.35 -9.82 9.74
CA ALA A 36 9.15 -10.61 9.52
C ALA A 36 7.87 -9.74 9.54
N SER A 37 7.84 -8.72 10.40
CA SER A 37 6.73 -7.74 10.45
C SER A 37 6.69 -6.87 9.19
N ASN A 38 7.83 -6.42 8.69
CA ASN A 38 7.93 -5.69 7.42
C ASN A 38 7.40 -6.51 6.25
N GLN A 39 7.81 -7.76 6.15
CA GLN A 39 7.32 -8.68 5.11
C GLN A 39 5.81 -8.88 5.23
N ALA A 40 5.29 -9.05 6.44
CA ALA A 40 3.87 -9.23 6.68
C ALA A 40 3.03 -7.99 6.29
N ILE A 41 3.53 -6.78 6.57
CA ILE A 41 2.89 -5.53 6.17
C ILE A 41 2.84 -5.44 4.63
N VAL A 42 3.97 -5.61 3.97
CA VAL A 42 4.05 -5.53 2.50
C VAL A 42 3.15 -6.56 1.83
N GLU A 43 3.10 -7.79 2.35
CA GLU A 43 2.25 -8.86 1.83
C GLU A 43 0.75 -8.45 1.88
N VAL A 44 0.27 -7.98 3.03
CA VAL A 44 -1.14 -7.59 3.17
C VAL A 44 -1.48 -6.36 2.34
N LEU A 45 -0.57 -5.39 2.24
CA LEU A 45 -0.76 -4.22 1.40
C LEU A 45 -0.81 -4.59 -0.09
N GLN A 46 0.03 -5.54 -0.53
CA GLN A 46 0.00 -6.04 -1.89
C GLN A 46 -1.32 -6.77 -2.18
N GLU A 47 -1.80 -7.61 -1.25
CA GLU A 47 -3.09 -8.27 -1.36
C GLU A 47 -4.25 -7.25 -1.52
N SER A 48 -4.24 -6.18 -0.71
CA SER A 48 -5.25 -5.12 -0.77
C SER A 48 -5.19 -4.32 -2.08
N HIS A 49 -3.99 -3.98 -2.54
CA HIS A 49 -3.77 -3.30 -3.82
C HIS A 49 -4.24 -4.15 -5.00
N ASP A 50 -3.89 -5.44 -5.03
CA ASP A 50 -4.29 -6.37 -6.08
C ASP A 50 -5.83 -6.54 -6.11
N ALA A 51 -6.48 -6.58 -4.94
CA ALA A 51 -7.93 -6.62 -4.83
C ALA A 51 -8.59 -5.35 -5.40
N LEU A 52 -8.00 -4.16 -5.17
CA LEU A 52 -8.48 -2.91 -5.77
C LEU A 52 -8.33 -2.94 -7.30
N LEU A 53 -7.18 -3.36 -7.82
CA LEU A 53 -6.96 -3.47 -9.26
C LEU A 53 -7.93 -4.45 -9.92
N ALA A 54 -8.28 -5.55 -9.24
CA ALA A 54 -9.30 -6.48 -9.71
C ALA A 54 -10.68 -5.81 -9.82
N LYS A 55 -11.06 -4.96 -8.85
CA LYS A 55 -12.31 -4.16 -8.91
C LYS A 55 -12.29 -3.21 -10.11
N ILE A 56 -11.21 -2.43 -10.29
CA ILE A 56 -11.05 -1.52 -11.41
C ILE A 56 -11.16 -2.26 -12.74
N ASN A 57 -10.46 -3.36 -12.91
CA ASN A 57 -10.50 -4.15 -14.14
C ASN A 57 -11.91 -4.72 -14.42
N ALA A 58 -12.65 -5.10 -13.38
CA ALA A 58 -14.04 -5.55 -13.52
C ALA A 58 -14.98 -4.41 -13.96
N GLU A 59 -14.73 -3.17 -13.57
CA GLU A 59 -15.46 -1.99 -14.06
C GLU A 59 -15.09 -1.68 -15.51
N ILE A 60 -13.82 -1.68 -15.84
CA ILE A 60 -13.33 -1.46 -17.21
C ILE A 60 -13.97 -2.47 -18.19
N ALA A 61 -14.07 -3.72 -17.78
CA ALA A 61 -14.70 -4.77 -18.60
C ALA A 61 -16.19 -4.56 -18.87
N ARG A 62 -16.86 -3.64 -18.15
CA ARG A 62 -18.28 -3.30 -18.32
C ARG A 62 -18.49 -1.98 -19.05
N LEU A 63 -17.45 -1.31 -19.48
CA LEU A 63 -17.57 -0.06 -20.22
C LEU A 63 -18.29 -0.29 -21.55
N PRO A 64 -19.02 0.72 -22.04
CA PRO A 64 -19.65 0.67 -23.37
C PRO A 64 -18.66 0.39 -24.48
N GLU A 65 -19.13 -0.24 -25.54
CA GLU A 65 -18.32 -0.47 -26.74
C GLU A 65 -17.85 0.86 -27.33
N GLY A 66 -16.54 0.95 -27.61
CA GLY A 66 -15.89 2.15 -28.11
C GLY A 66 -15.23 3.02 -27.03
N ASP A 67 -15.66 2.91 -25.77
CA ASP A 67 -15.00 3.61 -24.68
C ASP A 67 -13.63 3.00 -24.37
N THR A 68 -12.73 3.82 -23.84
CA THR A 68 -11.37 3.40 -23.49
C THR A 68 -11.07 3.70 -22.03
N ALA A 69 -10.18 2.90 -21.43
CA ALA A 69 -9.76 3.10 -20.06
C ALA A 69 -8.24 3.03 -19.93
N SER A 70 -7.72 3.77 -18.95
CA SER A 70 -6.33 3.68 -18.48
C SER A 70 -6.32 3.67 -16.95
N ILE A 71 -5.31 3.01 -16.38
CA ILE A 71 -5.08 3.00 -14.93
C ILE A 71 -3.81 3.80 -14.65
N SER A 72 -3.94 4.86 -13.85
CA SER A 72 -2.83 5.62 -13.29
C SER A 72 -2.53 5.08 -11.90
N ASP A 73 -1.52 4.21 -11.82
CA ASP A 73 -1.15 3.51 -10.60
C ASP A 73 0.32 3.76 -10.26
N PRO A 74 0.60 4.70 -9.34
CA PRO A 74 1.97 4.98 -8.91
C PRO A 74 2.56 3.84 -8.05
N TYR A 75 1.75 2.87 -7.61
CA TYR A 75 2.16 1.77 -6.73
C TYR A 75 2.37 0.44 -7.48
N ALA A 76 2.18 0.40 -8.80
CA ALA A 76 2.29 -0.80 -9.63
C ALA A 76 3.64 -1.51 -9.53
N SER A 77 4.74 -0.77 -9.29
CA SER A 77 6.09 -1.34 -9.16
C SER A 77 6.53 -1.55 -7.71
N SER A 78 6.02 -0.76 -6.79
CA SER A 78 6.31 -0.89 -5.35
C SER A 78 5.36 -0.05 -4.51
N ILE A 79 4.90 -0.62 -3.40
CA ILE A 79 4.18 0.12 -2.37
C ILE A 79 5.23 0.69 -1.42
N ILE A 80 5.40 2.02 -1.45
CA ILE A 80 6.31 2.72 -0.55
C ILE A 80 5.62 2.86 0.80
N VAL A 81 6.17 2.16 1.78
CA VAL A 81 5.67 2.11 3.15
C VAL A 81 6.79 2.48 4.11
N ASN A 82 6.52 3.34 5.08
CA ASN A 82 7.38 3.49 6.24
C ASN A 82 7.11 2.36 7.23
N ALA A 83 7.63 1.16 6.92
CA ALA A 83 7.35 -0.03 7.72
C ALA A 83 7.84 0.10 9.16
N ASN A 84 8.92 0.84 9.42
CA ASN A 84 9.39 1.10 10.78
C ASN A 84 8.36 1.91 11.58
N GLN A 85 7.77 2.94 10.97
CA GLN A 85 6.71 3.73 11.59
C GLN A 85 5.49 2.85 11.89
N LEU A 86 5.07 2.02 10.95
CA LEU A 86 3.92 1.14 11.15
C LEU A 86 4.16 0.10 12.26
N ILE A 87 5.37 -0.47 12.34
CA ILE A 87 5.74 -1.37 13.43
C ILE A 87 5.75 -0.64 14.77
N ALA A 88 6.31 0.56 14.82
CA ALA A 88 6.32 1.38 16.03
C ALA A 88 4.89 1.73 16.48
N GLN A 89 4.02 2.09 15.56
CA GLN A 89 2.60 2.34 15.83
C GLN A 89 1.90 1.08 16.35
N PHE A 90 2.14 -0.07 15.74
CA PHE A 90 1.60 -1.34 16.22
C PHE A 90 2.09 -1.67 17.64
N CYS A 91 3.40 -1.56 17.91
CA CYS A 91 3.98 -1.77 19.24
C CYS A 91 3.36 -0.82 20.26
N ALA A 92 3.20 0.46 19.93
CA ALA A 92 2.55 1.43 20.82
C ALA A 92 1.08 1.10 21.07
N SER A 93 0.36 0.53 20.10
CA SER A 93 -1.02 0.08 20.26
C SER A 93 -1.15 -1.10 21.25
N GLN A 94 -0.12 -1.94 21.33
CA GLN A 94 -0.09 -3.13 22.20
C GLN A 94 0.60 -2.84 23.55
N ASP A 95 1.21 -1.68 23.72
CA ASP A 95 2.08 -1.34 24.86
C ASP A 95 3.22 -2.36 25.06
N ASP A 96 3.65 -3.00 23.98
CA ASP A 96 4.73 -4.00 23.94
C ASP A 96 5.58 -3.83 22.68
N TYR A 97 6.88 -3.58 22.85
CA TYR A 97 7.85 -3.46 21.77
C TYR A 97 8.77 -4.68 21.63
N LYS A 98 8.68 -5.65 22.58
CA LYS A 98 9.58 -6.81 22.59
C LYS A 98 9.01 -8.00 21.85
N ASN A 99 7.68 -8.15 21.90
CA ASN A 99 7.00 -9.32 21.32
C ASN A 99 5.99 -8.89 20.27
N ILE A 100 6.43 -8.82 19.01
CA ILE A 100 5.58 -8.44 17.89
C ILE A 100 4.73 -9.63 17.45
N ASN A 101 3.42 -9.55 17.68
CA ASN A 101 2.50 -10.58 17.21
C ASN A 101 2.12 -10.30 15.75
N ILE A 102 2.87 -10.93 14.82
CA ILE A 102 2.72 -10.76 13.37
C ILE A 102 1.32 -11.16 12.89
N SER A 103 0.75 -12.23 13.43
CA SER A 103 -0.61 -12.66 13.06
C SER A 103 -1.65 -11.61 13.42
N LYS A 104 -1.54 -11.00 14.60
CA LYS A 104 -2.42 -9.91 15.02
C LYS A 104 -2.24 -8.66 14.17
N LEU A 105 -0.99 -8.32 13.83
CA LEU A 105 -0.69 -7.21 12.94
C LEU A 105 -1.37 -7.40 11.56
N LYS A 106 -1.20 -8.56 10.95
CA LYS A 106 -1.86 -8.90 9.66
C LYS A 106 -3.39 -8.83 9.77
N SER A 107 -3.97 -9.37 10.83
CA SER A 107 -5.43 -9.34 11.03
C SER A 107 -5.95 -7.91 11.13
N LEU A 108 -5.30 -7.05 11.92
CA LEU A 108 -5.71 -5.65 12.09
C LEU A 108 -5.66 -4.88 10.76
N ILE A 109 -4.61 -5.10 9.94
CA ILE A 109 -4.53 -4.47 8.63
C ILE A 109 -5.65 -4.96 7.71
N ARG A 110 -5.90 -6.28 7.64
CA ARG A 110 -6.97 -6.86 6.82
C ARG A 110 -8.37 -6.42 7.23
N GLU A 111 -8.64 -6.29 8.52
CA GLU A 111 -9.92 -5.81 9.04
C GLU A 111 -10.23 -4.36 8.63
N ASN A 112 -9.21 -3.60 8.25
CA ASN A 112 -9.31 -2.18 7.87
C ASN A 112 -8.79 -1.91 6.44
N GLU A 113 -8.69 -2.94 5.59
CA GLU A 113 -8.09 -2.81 4.25
C GLU A 113 -8.89 -1.93 3.29
N ASP A 114 -10.21 -1.83 3.46
CA ASP A 114 -11.10 -1.06 2.57
C ASP A 114 -10.72 0.43 2.46
N GLY A 115 -10.04 0.98 3.47
CA GLY A 115 -9.59 2.37 3.49
C GLY A 115 -8.13 2.57 3.05
N LEU A 116 -7.36 1.50 2.82
CA LEU A 116 -5.94 1.60 2.51
C LEU A 116 -5.67 2.06 1.09
N PHE A 117 -6.39 1.51 0.14
CA PHE A 117 -6.34 1.90 -1.26
C PHE A 117 -7.70 2.33 -1.74
N SER A 118 -7.72 3.37 -2.55
CA SER A 118 -8.89 3.88 -3.21
C SER A 118 -8.57 4.27 -4.64
N TYR A 119 -9.60 4.56 -5.45
CA TYR A 119 -9.40 5.12 -6.78
C TYR A 119 -10.47 6.16 -7.07
N ASP A 120 -10.08 7.12 -7.90
CA ASP A 120 -10.96 8.10 -8.51
C ASP A 120 -11.04 7.85 -10.02
N VAL A 121 -12.20 8.15 -10.61
CA VAL A 121 -12.40 8.02 -12.05
C VAL A 121 -12.65 9.39 -12.66
N THR A 122 -11.79 9.80 -13.58
CA THR A 122 -12.03 10.96 -14.43
C THR A 122 -12.42 10.50 -15.83
N SER A 123 -13.39 11.18 -16.45
CA SER A 123 -13.93 10.80 -17.74
C SER A 123 -13.94 11.99 -18.69
N GLU A 124 -13.40 11.80 -19.89
CA GLU A 124 -13.34 12.80 -20.95
C GLU A 124 -13.99 12.26 -22.23
N THR A 125 -14.97 13.00 -22.75
CA THR A 125 -15.61 12.65 -24.02
C THR A 125 -14.79 13.20 -25.17
N ALA A 126 -14.45 12.35 -26.13
CA ALA A 126 -13.77 12.70 -27.36
C ALA A 126 -14.61 12.33 -28.57
N THR A 127 -14.58 13.18 -29.60
CA THR A 127 -15.23 12.90 -30.87
C THR A 127 -14.18 12.85 -31.98
N VAL A 128 -14.17 11.78 -32.73
CA VAL A 128 -13.28 11.62 -33.89
C VAL A 128 -14.08 11.42 -35.15
N GLU A 129 -13.54 11.93 -36.28
CA GLU A 129 -14.11 11.64 -37.59
C GLU A 129 -13.43 10.38 -38.15
N VAL A 130 -14.24 9.37 -38.46
CA VAL A 130 -13.79 8.13 -39.07
C VAL A 130 -14.25 8.08 -40.52
N PRO A 131 -13.42 7.56 -41.44
CA PRO A 131 -13.83 7.37 -42.83
C PRO A 131 -15.14 6.59 -42.92
N ALA A 132 -15.96 6.93 -43.89
CA ALA A 132 -17.13 6.14 -44.18
C ALA A 132 -16.73 4.77 -44.75
N GLU A 133 -17.55 3.75 -44.48
CA GLU A 133 -17.33 2.39 -45.05
C GLU A 133 -17.68 2.32 -46.53
N GLU A 134 -18.51 3.24 -47.01
CA GLU A 134 -18.90 3.32 -48.43
C GLU A 134 -18.04 4.36 -49.18
N GLU A 135 -17.61 4.00 -50.40
CA GLU A 135 -16.85 4.86 -51.29
C GLU A 135 -17.70 6.10 -51.65
N ASN A 136 -17.21 7.31 -51.33
CA ASN A 136 -17.86 8.62 -51.52
C ASN A 136 -18.92 9.01 -50.45
N ALA A 137 -19.10 8.30 -49.37
CA ALA A 137 -19.91 8.78 -48.24
C ALA A 137 -19.10 9.75 -47.35
N PRO A 138 -19.76 10.74 -46.72
CA PRO A 138 -19.05 11.66 -45.84
C PRO A 138 -18.55 10.95 -44.55
N PRO A 139 -17.42 11.42 -43.96
CA PRO A 139 -16.93 10.88 -42.70
C PRO A 139 -18.01 10.92 -41.62
N ARG A 140 -18.08 9.85 -40.81
CA ARG A 140 -18.98 9.82 -39.67
C ARG A 140 -18.26 10.27 -38.41
N LYS A 141 -18.96 10.97 -37.55
CA LYS A 141 -18.48 11.32 -36.20
C LYS A 141 -18.77 10.18 -35.25
N VAL A 142 -17.71 9.69 -34.58
CA VAL A 142 -17.83 8.69 -33.52
C VAL A 142 -17.41 9.36 -32.22
N THR A 143 -18.27 9.29 -31.22
CA THR A 143 -18.01 9.80 -29.88
C THR A 143 -17.73 8.64 -28.95
N PHE A 144 -16.68 8.74 -28.17
CA PHE A 144 -16.31 7.77 -27.15
C PHE A 144 -15.82 8.48 -25.89
N THR A 145 -15.86 7.78 -24.76
CA THR A 145 -15.36 8.31 -23.50
C THR A 145 -14.03 7.66 -23.14
N ARG A 146 -13.10 8.47 -22.66
CA ARG A 146 -11.84 8.02 -22.06
C ARG A 146 -11.97 8.09 -20.56
N HIS A 147 -11.77 6.97 -19.90
CA HIS A 147 -11.80 6.87 -18.45
C HIS A 147 -10.37 6.71 -17.92
N THR A 148 -10.00 7.50 -16.91
CA THR A 148 -8.74 7.34 -16.20
C THR A 148 -9.03 7.02 -14.76
N TYR A 149 -8.61 5.84 -14.33
CA TYR A 149 -8.69 5.35 -12.96
C TYR A 149 -7.39 5.70 -12.25
N THR A 150 -7.44 6.56 -11.23
CA THR A 150 -6.25 7.00 -10.48
C THR A 150 -6.25 6.32 -9.12
N VAL A 151 -5.26 5.47 -8.88
CA VAL A 151 -5.09 4.76 -7.60
C VAL A 151 -4.42 5.67 -6.58
N SER A 152 -4.94 5.64 -5.35
CA SER A 152 -4.43 6.37 -4.19
C SER A 152 -4.21 5.43 -3.00
N TYR A 153 -3.17 5.71 -2.20
CA TYR A 153 -2.86 5.02 -0.95
C TYR A 153 -2.99 5.98 0.22
N ALA A 154 -3.65 5.54 1.29
CA ALA A 154 -3.97 6.37 2.45
C ALA A 154 -2.75 6.76 3.30
N GLY A 155 -1.65 5.98 3.23
CA GLY A 155 -0.41 6.28 3.93
C GLY A 155 -0.41 5.96 5.43
N ASP A 156 0.70 6.32 6.09
CA ASP A 156 1.00 5.92 7.47
C ASP A 156 0.05 6.54 8.52
N ALA A 157 -0.50 7.73 8.24
CA ALA A 157 -1.46 8.39 9.14
C ALA A 157 -2.76 7.58 9.28
N TYR A 158 -3.20 6.94 8.20
CA TYR A 158 -4.38 6.07 8.22
C TYR A 158 -4.22 4.92 9.19
N PHE A 159 -3.02 4.32 9.26
CA PHE A 159 -2.74 3.23 10.20
C PHE A 159 -2.88 3.67 11.65
N ALA A 160 -2.33 4.83 12.01
CA ALA A 160 -2.42 5.34 13.37
C ALA A 160 -3.87 5.54 13.82
N ASP A 161 -4.70 6.11 12.95
CA ASP A 161 -6.05 6.53 13.30
C ASP A 161 -7.10 5.43 13.08
N HIS A 162 -7.00 4.66 12.00
CA HIS A 162 -8.06 3.74 11.58
C HIS A 162 -7.70 2.26 11.76
N VAL A 163 -6.42 1.89 11.70
CA VAL A 163 -6.00 0.49 11.86
C VAL A 163 -5.64 0.19 13.32
N PHE A 164 -4.84 1.05 13.94
CA PHE A 164 -4.35 0.83 15.30
C PHE A 164 -5.11 1.63 16.36
N HIS A 165 -5.92 2.60 15.96
CA HIS A 165 -6.74 3.45 16.85
C HIS A 165 -5.93 4.09 17.98
N LEU A 166 -4.78 4.69 17.64
CA LEU A 166 -3.85 5.25 18.60
C LEU A 166 -4.40 6.51 19.27
N THR A 167 -4.25 6.57 20.57
CA THR A 167 -4.38 7.82 21.33
C THR A 167 -3.18 8.75 21.06
N ASP A 168 -3.32 10.04 21.33
CA ASP A 168 -2.22 11.01 21.18
C ASP A 168 -0.97 10.63 21.98
N LYS A 169 -1.13 9.98 23.13
CA LYS A 169 -0.03 9.46 23.94
C LYS A 169 0.69 8.33 23.21
N GLN A 170 -0.06 7.40 22.63
CA GLN A 170 0.51 6.26 21.89
C GLN A 170 1.20 6.71 20.58
N LYS A 171 0.66 7.73 19.88
CA LYS A 171 1.33 8.33 18.72
C LYS A 171 2.71 8.87 19.10
N LYS A 172 2.81 9.64 20.19
CA LYS A 172 4.09 10.12 20.70
C LYS A 172 5.04 9.00 21.12
N THR A 173 4.51 7.92 21.68
CA THR A 173 5.30 6.74 22.00
C THR A 173 5.84 6.06 20.74
N ALA A 174 5.00 5.90 19.70
CA ALA A 174 5.44 5.36 18.42
C ALA A 174 6.56 6.19 17.79
N ASP A 175 6.43 7.53 17.79
CA ASP A 175 7.47 8.42 17.28
C ASP A 175 8.79 8.23 18.04
N SER A 176 8.74 8.10 19.38
CA SER A 176 9.94 7.84 20.20
C SER A 176 10.60 6.49 19.91
N TYR A 177 9.87 5.49 19.42
CA TYR A 177 10.44 4.20 19.02
C TYR A 177 11.19 4.27 17.69
N VAL A 178 10.84 5.22 16.82
CA VAL A 178 11.51 5.42 15.53
C VAL A 178 12.77 6.29 15.66
N GLU A 179 12.78 7.23 16.63
CA GLU A 179 13.88 8.17 16.83
C GLU A 179 15.07 7.57 17.61
N ASN A 180 14.89 6.46 18.33
CA ASN A 180 15.89 5.78 19.15
C ASN A 180 16.37 4.48 18.51
#